data_fdc2f606464728700d1083008fbad051
#
_entry.id   fdc2f606464728700d1083008fbad051
#
_cell.length_a   1.000
_cell.length_b   1.000
_cell.length_c   1.000
_cell.angle_alpha   90.00
_cell.angle_beta   90.00
_cell.angle_gamma   90.00
#
_symmetry.space_group_name_H-M   'P 1'
#
loop_
_entity.id
_entity.type
_entity.pdbx_description
1 polymer ?
#
loop_
_entity_poly.entity_id
_entity_poly.type
_entity_poly.pdbx_seq_one_letter_code
_entity_poly.pdbx_strand_id
1 'polypeptide(L)' 'MPWTYERIEKLKQLWDEGLTASRIAAELGEVTRNAVIGKAHRLGLQAGWPRKARIMEYL' A
#
# COMPACT_ATOMS: atom_id res chain seq x y z
N MET A 1 5.82 -7.52 -13.56
CA MET A 1 4.45 -7.86 -13.23
C MET A 1 3.55 -6.67 -13.49
N PRO A 2 2.48 -6.86 -14.26
CA PRO A 2 1.63 -5.72 -14.58
C PRO A 2 0.74 -5.31 -13.41
N TRP A 3 0.52 -4.02 -13.30
CA TRP A 3 -0.41 -3.48 -12.34
C TRP A 3 -1.76 -3.30 -13.00
N THR A 4 -2.64 -4.26 -12.79
CA THR A 4 -3.99 -4.17 -13.33
C THR A 4 -4.82 -3.26 -12.46
N TYR A 5 -5.96 -2.86 -12.98
CA TYR A 5 -6.88 -2.02 -12.22
C TYR A 5 -7.26 -2.68 -10.90
N GLU A 6 -7.55 -3.98 -10.95
CA GLU A 6 -7.94 -4.71 -9.74
C GLU A 6 -6.83 -4.73 -8.70
N ARG A 7 -5.59 -4.91 -9.16
CA ARG A 7 -4.46 -4.95 -8.22
C ARG A 7 -4.22 -3.58 -7.62
N ILE A 8 -4.39 -2.53 -8.41
CA ILE A 8 -4.23 -1.16 -7.92
C ILE A 8 -5.29 -0.86 -6.85
N GLU A 9 -6.53 -1.25 -7.12
CA GLU A 9 -7.60 -1.01 -6.15
C GLU A 9 -7.36 -1.78 -4.87
N LYS A 10 -6.88 -3.01 -4.99
CA LYS A 10 -6.56 -3.81 -3.82
C LYS A 10 -5.43 -3.18 -3.02
N LEU A 11 -4.43 -2.67 -3.70
CA LEU A 11 -3.33 -1.99 -3.03
C LEU A 11 -3.83 -0.80 -2.23
N LYS A 12 -4.67 0.01 -2.82
CA LYS A 12 -5.22 1.17 -2.14
C LYS A 12 -6.01 0.76 -0.90
N GLN A 13 -6.82 -0.28 -1.05
CA GLN A 13 -7.64 -0.75 0.06
C GLN A 13 -6.78 -1.25 1.21
N LEU A 14 -5.80 -2.09 0.90
CA LEU A 14 -4.93 -2.64 1.94
C LEU A 14 -4.08 -1.56 2.59
N TRP A 15 -3.64 -0.60 1.80
CA TRP A 15 -2.87 0.52 2.33
C TRP A 15 -3.69 1.32 3.32
N ASP A 16 -4.94 1.57 2.95
CA ASP A 16 -5.84 2.33 3.80
C ASP A 16 -6.20 1.59 5.09
N GLU A 17 -6.17 0.26 5.04
CA GLU A 17 -6.42 -0.55 6.22
C GLU A 17 -5.25 -0.58 7.18
N GLY A 18 -4.12 -0.03 6.78
CA GLY A 18 -2.98 0.08 7.66
C GLY A 18 -1.98 -1.07 7.56
N LEU A 19 -2.08 -1.89 6.53
CA LEU A 19 -1.14 -2.97 6.37
C LEU A 19 0.23 -2.44 5.92
N THR A 20 1.28 -3.17 6.31
CA THR A 20 2.62 -2.82 5.87
C THR A 20 2.80 -3.19 4.41
N ALA A 21 3.80 -2.58 3.77
CA ALA A 21 4.10 -2.89 2.37
C ALA A 21 4.44 -4.37 2.19
N SER A 22 5.14 -4.95 3.15
CA SER A 22 5.47 -6.37 3.10
C SER A 22 4.22 -7.22 3.11
N ARG A 23 3.27 -6.88 3.97
CA ARG A 23 2.03 -7.63 4.07
C ARG A 23 1.21 -7.48 2.80
N ILE A 24 1.17 -6.26 2.26
CA ILE A 24 0.43 -6.01 1.02
C ILE A 24 1.03 -6.82 -0.11
N ALA A 25 2.36 -6.87 -0.19
CA ALA A 25 3.02 -7.68 -1.21
C ALA A 25 2.62 -9.14 -1.09
N ALA A 26 2.53 -9.65 0.13
CA ALA A 26 2.13 -11.03 0.35
C ALA A 26 0.68 -11.27 -0.07
N GLU A 27 -0.18 -10.31 0.19
CA GLU A 27 -1.59 -10.45 -0.17
C GLU A 27 -1.81 -10.38 -1.67
N LEU A 28 -1.08 -9.48 -2.34
CA LEU A 28 -1.21 -9.34 -3.79
C LEU A 28 -0.59 -10.50 -4.54
N GLY A 29 0.54 -10.98 -4.06
CA GLY A 29 1.29 -12.01 -4.76
C GLY A 29 2.02 -11.44 -5.97
N GLU A 30 3.13 -12.07 -6.33
CA GLU A 30 3.89 -11.71 -7.53
C GLU A 30 4.45 -10.29 -7.54
N VAL A 31 4.48 -9.64 -6.39
CA VAL A 31 5.11 -8.33 -6.26
C VAL A 31 6.02 -8.35 -5.06
N THR A 32 7.05 -7.50 -5.11
CA THR A 32 7.95 -7.34 -3.98
C THR A 32 7.48 -6.17 -3.13
N ARG A 33 8.01 -6.11 -1.92
CA ARG A 33 7.76 -4.98 -1.04
C ARG A 33 8.14 -3.67 -1.71
N ASN A 34 9.28 -3.64 -2.40
CA ASN A 34 9.72 -2.44 -3.07
C ASN A 34 8.78 -2.02 -4.19
N ALA A 35 8.23 -2.99 -4.90
CA ALA A 35 7.27 -2.69 -5.95
C ALA A 35 6.00 -2.06 -5.38
N VAL A 36 5.56 -2.54 -4.22
CA VAL A 36 4.40 -1.97 -3.56
C VAL A 36 4.67 -0.52 -3.16
N ILE A 37 5.82 -0.28 -2.55
CA ILE A 37 6.19 1.06 -2.12
C ILE A 37 6.28 2.01 -3.30
N GLY A 38 6.92 1.57 -4.39
CA GLY A 38 7.05 2.38 -5.58
C GLY A 38 5.72 2.73 -6.19
N LYS A 39 4.82 1.76 -6.24
CA LYS A 39 3.49 2.01 -6.80
C LYS A 39 2.69 2.95 -5.90
N ALA A 40 2.79 2.77 -4.60
CA ALA A 40 2.09 3.64 -3.66
C ALA A 40 2.55 5.09 -3.83
N HIS A 41 3.83 5.30 -4.02
CA HIS A 41 4.37 6.63 -4.27
C HIS A 41 3.75 7.25 -5.51
N ARG A 42 3.65 6.48 -6.58
CA ARG A 42 3.08 6.97 -7.83
C ARG A 42 1.61 7.31 -7.69
N LEU A 43 0.91 6.57 -6.85
CA LEU A 43 -0.51 6.81 -6.63
C LEU A 43 -0.76 7.94 -5.63
N GLY A 44 0.29 8.48 -5.04
CA GLY A 44 0.14 9.54 -4.07
C GLY A 44 -0.19 9.08 -2.68
N LEU A 45 -0.04 7.79 -2.41
CA LEU A 45 -0.24 7.27 -1.07
C LEU A 45 0.97 7.58 -0.22
N GLN A 46 0.76 7.73 1.08
CA GLN A 46 1.86 8.03 1.98
C GLN A 46 2.71 6.82 2.21
N ALA A 47 4.00 6.98 1.94
CA ALA A 47 4.92 5.87 2.08
C ALA A 47 5.13 5.54 3.55
N GLY A 48 5.03 4.27 3.86
CA GLY A 48 5.42 3.77 5.16
C GLY A 48 4.44 3.96 6.29
N TRP A 49 3.41 4.76 6.10
CA TRP A 49 2.48 5.04 7.20
C TRP A 49 1.04 4.97 6.75
N PRO A 50 0.20 4.19 7.42
CA PRO A 50 -1.23 4.22 7.17
C PRO A 50 -1.79 5.58 7.58
N ARG A 51 -2.78 6.03 6.85
CA ARG A 51 -3.41 7.29 7.19
C ARG A 51 -3.99 7.31 8.58
N LYS A 52 -4.60 6.22 8.97
CA LYS A 52 -5.22 6.13 10.29
C LYS A 52 -4.21 6.31 11.40
N ALA A 53 -3.04 5.70 11.22
CA ALA A 53 -2.01 5.82 12.24
C ALA A 53 -1.56 7.27 12.39
N ARG A 54 -1.43 7.97 11.28
CA ARG A 54 -1.01 9.37 11.34
C ARG A 54 -2.01 10.23 12.07
N ILE A 55 -3.27 10.00 11.80
CA ILE A 55 -4.32 10.78 12.45
C ILE A 55 -4.24 10.57 13.96
N MET A 56 -4.01 9.35 14.36
CA MET A 56 -3.95 9.05 15.79
C MET A 56 -2.77 9.70 16.47
N GLU A 57 -1.71 9.94 15.75
CA GLU A 57 -0.54 10.58 16.33
C GLU A 57 -0.82 12.00 16.80
N TYR A 58 -1.77 12.64 16.21
CA TYR A 58 -2.08 14.03 16.54
C TYR A 58 -3.11 14.16 17.65
N LEU A 59 -3.64 13.05 18.07
CA LEU A 59 -4.61 13.09 19.14
C LEU A 59 -3.99 12.87 20.49
#